data_a201ff3ddbfa5cda4640cca298c17dab
#
_entry.id   a201ff3ddbfa5cda4640cca298c17dab
#
_cell.length_a   1.000
_cell.length_b   1.000
_cell.length_c   1.000
_cell.angle_alpha   90.00
_cell.angle_beta   90.00
_cell.angle_gamma   90.00
#
_symmetry.space_group_name_H-M   'P 1'
#
loop_
_entity.id
_entity.type
_entity.pdbx_description
1 polymer ?
#
loop_
_entity_poly.entity_id
_entity_poly.type
_entity_poly.pdbx_seq_one_letter_code
_entity_poly.pdbx_strand_id
1 'polypeptide(L)'
;MSQRIPMVVSIALAMLLAGLSSSFIHAESADVAAGKHIYMEVCKTCHGLDGRGPGDMKFSPPAADLTSPQVQTKLDSRLYNSIHEGRANTAMGAWKYELNTKEVLDVLAYVRTFGSRSAEP
;
A
#
# COMPACT_ATOMS: atom_id res chain seq x y z
N MET A 1 46.92 17.15 -45.15
CA MET A 1 46.72 15.67 -44.95
C MET A 1 45.37 15.47 -44.31
N SER A 2 44.37 15.10 -45.11
CA SER A 2 43.00 14.88 -44.61
C SER A 2 42.91 13.41 -44.16
N GLN A 3 42.80 13.19 -42.84
CA GLN A 3 42.56 11.86 -42.29
C GLN A 3 41.08 11.52 -42.44
N ARG A 4 40.79 10.64 -43.40
CA ARG A 4 39.46 10.06 -43.54
C ARG A 4 39.28 9.01 -42.44
N ILE A 5 38.53 9.35 -41.41
CA ILE A 5 38.09 8.39 -40.39
C ILE A 5 37.22 7.35 -41.09
N PRO A 6 37.51 6.05 -41.05
CA PRO A 6 36.74 5.06 -41.78
C PRO A 6 35.33 4.96 -41.19
N MET A 7 34.34 5.03 -42.07
CA MET A 7 32.90 5.03 -41.78
C MET A 7 32.43 3.87 -40.89
N VAL A 8 33.23 2.79 -40.85
CA VAL A 8 32.98 1.60 -40.01
C VAL A 8 33.10 1.86 -38.49
N VAL A 9 33.91 2.84 -38.07
CA VAL A 9 34.09 3.17 -36.65
C VAL A 9 32.89 3.91 -36.11
N SER A 10 32.23 4.73 -36.95
CA SER A 10 31.01 5.48 -36.54
C SER A 10 29.77 4.59 -36.36
N ILE A 11 29.69 3.48 -37.10
CA ILE A 11 28.55 2.56 -37.01
C ILE A 11 28.65 1.70 -35.74
N ALA A 12 29.86 1.30 -35.33
CA ALA A 12 30.09 0.51 -34.13
C ALA A 12 29.76 1.29 -32.83
N LEU A 13 30.04 2.60 -32.82
CA LEU A 13 29.75 3.44 -31.64
C LEU A 13 28.26 3.74 -31.50
N ALA A 14 27.48 3.80 -32.59
CA ALA A 14 26.03 4.02 -32.56
C ALA A 14 25.26 2.79 -32.03
N MET A 15 25.79 1.56 -32.23
CA MET A 15 25.12 0.34 -31.71
C MET A 15 25.38 0.08 -30.23
N LEU A 16 26.42 0.68 -29.64
CA LEU A 16 26.71 0.49 -28.21
C LEU A 16 25.79 1.32 -27.29
N LEU A 17 25.13 2.36 -27.82
CA LEU A 17 24.25 3.24 -27.07
C LEU A 17 22.78 2.80 -27.08
N ALA A 18 22.41 1.81 -27.88
CA ALA A 18 21.04 1.31 -27.98
C ALA A 18 20.67 0.25 -26.92
N GLY A 19 21.62 -0.16 -26.08
CA GLY A 19 21.46 -1.26 -25.13
C GLY A 19 21.04 -0.88 -23.71
N LEU A 20 20.89 0.41 -23.37
CA LEU A 20 20.38 0.84 -22.07
C LEU A 20 18.85 0.96 -22.10
N SER A 21 18.17 -0.16 -22.33
CA SER A 21 16.76 -0.27 -21.96
C SER A 21 16.70 -0.22 -20.45
N SER A 22 16.50 0.97 -19.89
CA SER A 22 16.16 1.15 -18.48
C SER A 22 14.83 0.44 -18.24
N SER A 23 14.91 -0.79 -17.74
CA SER A 23 13.75 -1.46 -17.14
C SER A 23 13.37 -0.62 -15.92
N PHE A 24 12.45 0.33 -16.12
CA PHE A 24 11.78 0.97 -15.00
C PHE A 24 11.02 -0.12 -14.28
N ILE A 25 11.56 -0.56 -13.16
CA ILE A 25 10.80 -1.36 -12.20
C ILE A 25 9.70 -0.41 -11.71
N HIS A 26 8.51 -0.53 -12.28
CA HIS A 26 7.32 0.07 -11.72
C HIS A 26 7.08 -0.66 -10.39
N ALA A 27 7.49 -0.02 -9.30
CA ALA A 27 6.94 -0.38 -8.00
C ALA A 27 5.43 -0.13 -8.12
N GLU A 28 4.66 -1.19 -8.12
CA GLU A 28 3.20 -1.13 -8.22
C GLU A 28 2.69 -0.30 -7.04
N SER A 29 2.12 0.86 -7.33
CA SER A 29 1.57 1.74 -6.31
C SER A 29 0.35 1.08 -5.67
N ALA A 30 0.13 1.33 -4.38
CA ALA A 30 -1.04 0.83 -3.69
C ALA A 30 -2.33 1.37 -4.35
N ASP A 31 -3.31 0.46 -4.54
CA ASP A 31 -4.60 0.76 -5.17
C ASP A 31 -5.68 0.93 -4.10
N VAL A 32 -6.13 2.16 -3.92
CA VAL A 32 -7.18 2.52 -2.95
C VAL A 32 -8.52 1.85 -3.27
N ALA A 33 -8.86 1.66 -4.55
CA ALA A 33 -10.13 1.03 -4.95
C ALA A 33 -10.11 -0.48 -4.65
N ALA A 34 -9.00 -1.16 -4.94
CA ALA A 34 -8.79 -2.54 -4.55
C ALA A 34 -8.80 -2.69 -3.02
N GLY A 35 -8.13 -1.79 -2.31
CA GLY A 35 -8.13 -1.76 -0.85
C GLY A 35 -9.51 -1.54 -0.24
N LYS A 36 -10.33 -0.68 -0.86
CA LYS A 36 -11.73 -0.50 -0.47
C LYS A 36 -12.52 -1.81 -0.59
N HIS A 37 -12.33 -2.54 -1.68
CA HIS A 37 -13.02 -3.82 -1.90
C HIS A 37 -12.68 -4.80 -0.77
N ILE A 38 -11.38 -5.00 -0.49
CA ILE A 38 -10.92 -5.87 0.61
C ILE A 38 -11.49 -5.41 1.95
N TYR A 39 -11.44 -4.10 2.24
CA TYR A 39 -11.97 -3.55 3.48
C TYR A 39 -13.46 -3.87 3.66
N MET A 40 -14.25 -3.71 2.60
CA MET A 40 -15.68 -3.98 2.62
C MET A 40 -16.02 -5.46 2.75
N GLU A 41 -15.13 -6.35 2.35
CA GLU A 41 -15.36 -7.80 2.51
C GLU A 41 -15.00 -8.28 3.91
N VAL A 42 -13.85 -7.88 4.44
CA VAL A 42 -13.30 -8.52 5.64
C VAL A 42 -13.04 -7.60 6.84
N CYS A 43 -12.80 -6.30 6.62
CA CYS A 43 -12.42 -5.38 7.72
C CYS A 43 -13.61 -4.70 8.37
N LYS A 44 -14.64 -4.34 7.57
CA LYS A 44 -15.81 -3.55 8.03
C LYS A 44 -16.57 -4.19 9.18
N THR A 45 -16.55 -5.51 9.26
CA THR A 45 -17.26 -6.26 10.31
C THR A 45 -16.81 -5.84 11.71
N CYS A 46 -15.51 -5.59 11.88
CA CYS A 46 -14.93 -5.16 13.14
C CYS A 46 -14.63 -3.66 13.22
N HIS A 47 -14.37 -3.02 12.08
CA HIS A 47 -13.98 -1.61 12.04
C HIS A 47 -15.10 -0.65 11.58
N GLY A 48 -16.25 -1.18 11.19
CA GLY A 48 -17.37 -0.37 10.70
C GLY A 48 -17.17 0.12 9.26
N LEU A 49 -18.25 0.62 8.66
CA LEU A 49 -18.21 1.17 7.30
C LEU A 49 -17.41 2.47 7.21
N ASP A 50 -17.40 3.23 8.28
CA ASP A 50 -16.74 4.54 8.42
C ASP A 50 -15.37 4.46 9.13
N GLY A 51 -14.96 3.27 9.56
CA GLY A 51 -13.71 3.05 10.28
C GLY A 51 -13.76 3.36 11.77
N ARG A 52 -14.93 3.72 12.33
CA ARG A 52 -15.06 4.16 13.74
C ARG A 52 -15.36 3.02 14.71
N GLY A 53 -15.55 1.83 14.19
CA GLY A 53 -15.84 0.65 14.99
C GLY A 53 -17.14 -0.05 14.58
N PRO A 54 -17.45 -1.18 15.20
CA PRO A 54 -18.47 -2.11 14.75
C PRO A 54 -19.91 -1.76 15.23
N GLY A 55 -20.19 -0.54 15.62
CA GLY A 55 -21.50 -0.17 16.17
C GLY A 55 -21.80 -0.91 17.48
N ASP A 56 -22.76 -1.83 17.45
CA ASP A 56 -23.22 -2.55 18.65
C ASP A 56 -22.28 -3.70 19.08
N MET A 57 -21.38 -4.13 18.23
CA MET A 57 -20.44 -5.23 18.55
C MET A 57 -19.36 -4.74 19.50
N LYS A 58 -19.15 -5.49 20.61
CA LYS A 58 -18.16 -5.13 21.63
C LYS A 58 -16.98 -6.09 21.61
N PHE A 59 -15.79 -5.51 21.53
CA PHE A 59 -14.53 -6.24 21.69
C PHE A 59 -13.82 -5.79 22.98
N SER A 60 -13.00 -6.65 23.55
CA SER A 60 -12.11 -6.32 24.66
C SER A 60 -10.69 -6.75 24.33
N PRO A 61 -9.76 -5.82 24.07
CA PRO A 61 -9.98 -4.38 23.95
C PRO A 61 -10.85 -4.02 22.72
N PRO A 62 -11.44 -2.81 22.70
CA PRO A 62 -12.28 -2.37 21.58
C PRO A 62 -11.48 -2.26 20.28
N ALA A 63 -12.17 -2.45 19.14
CA ALA A 63 -11.60 -2.21 17.83
C ALA A 63 -11.12 -0.75 17.72
N ALA A 64 -9.95 -0.57 17.11
CA ALA A 64 -9.40 0.78 16.93
C ALA A 64 -10.28 1.62 16.02
N ASP A 65 -10.51 2.87 16.42
CA ASP A 65 -11.07 3.91 15.53
C ASP A 65 -10.01 4.28 14.50
N LEU A 66 -10.22 3.84 13.26
CA LEU A 66 -9.30 4.06 12.15
C LEU A 66 -9.28 5.52 11.67
N THR A 67 -10.24 6.34 12.08
CA THR A 67 -10.29 7.77 11.76
C THR A 67 -9.47 8.61 12.73
N SER A 68 -9.11 8.04 13.88
CA SER A 68 -8.48 8.76 14.98
C SER A 68 -7.04 9.20 14.66
N PRO A 69 -6.58 10.35 15.23
CA PRO A 69 -5.19 10.74 15.13
C PRO A 69 -4.22 9.68 15.64
N GLN A 70 -4.61 8.92 16.67
CA GLN A 70 -3.81 7.83 17.24
C GLN A 70 -3.50 6.73 16.23
N VAL A 71 -4.36 6.52 15.23
CA VAL A 71 -4.12 5.60 14.12
C VAL A 71 -3.45 6.34 12.96
N GLN A 72 -3.99 7.47 12.54
CA GLN A 72 -3.60 8.15 11.31
C GLN A 72 -2.17 8.77 11.35
N THR A 73 -1.62 9.03 12.53
CA THR A 73 -0.24 9.50 12.69
C THR A 73 0.81 8.39 12.78
N LYS A 74 0.40 7.11 12.85
CA LYS A 74 1.35 5.99 12.85
C LYS A 74 2.03 5.85 11.49
N LEU A 75 3.28 5.36 11.51
CA LEU A 75 3.98 5.00 10.28
C LEU A 75 3.24 3.88 9.54
N ASP A 76 3.30 3.90 8.21
CA ASP A 76 2.70 2.86 7.36
C ASP A 76 3.21 1.47 7.70
N SER A 77 4.49 1.33 8.03
CA SER A 77 5.07 0.06 8.47
C SER A 77 4.41 -0.49 9.74
N ARG A 78 3.99 0.38 10.66
CA ARG A 78 3.29 -0.03 11.88
C ARG A 78 1.86 -0.48 11.60
N LEU A 79 1.17 0.21 10.70
CA LEU A 79 -0.18 -0.18 10.28
C LEU A 79 -0.15 -1.43 9.44
N TYR A 80 0.81 -1.54 8.51
CA TYR A 80 1.06 -2.75 7.74
C TYR A 80 1.24 -3.96 8.66
N ASN A 81 2.14 -3.87 9.64
CA ASN A 81 2.38 -4.96 10.57
C ASN A 81 1.15 -5.30 11.41
N SER A 82 0.33 -4.30 11.78
CA SER A 82 -0.92 -4.54 12.53
C SER A 82 -1.93 -5.34 11.70
N ILE A 83 -1.97 -5.16 10.39
CA ILE A 83 -2.83 -5.94 9.48
C ILE A 83 -2.18 -7.29 9.22
N HIS A 84 -0.93 -7.30 8.79
CA HIS A 84 -0.22 -8.50 8.35
C HIS A 84 -0.05 -9.53 9.48
N GLU A 85 0.48 -9.11 10.63
CA GLU A 85 0.75 -9.99 11.78
C GLU A 85 -0.40 -10.05 12.78
N GLY A 86 -1.40 -9.17 12.67
CA GLY A 86 -2.42 -9.02 13.68
C GLY A 86 -1.91 -8.32 14.95
N ARG A 87 -2.72 -8.35 15.99
CA ARG A 87 -2.39 -7.73 17.28
C ARG A 87 -2.62 -8.72 18.42
N ALA A 88 -1.55 -9.10 19.10
CA ALA A 88 -1.60 -10.01 20.21
C ALA A 88 -2.60 -9.54 21.29
N ASN A 89 -3.30 -10.49 21.88
CA ASN A 89 -4.32 -10.26 22.93
C ASN A 89 -5.49 -9.35 22.47
N THR A 90 -5.80 -9.35 21.18
CA THR A 90 -6.97 -8.64 20.63
C THR A 90 -7.72 -9.55 19.64
N ALA A 91 -8.92 -9.13 19.22
CA ALA A 91 -9.67 -9.82 18.18
C ALA A 91 -9.07 -9.61 16.76
N MET A 92 -8.09 -8.72 16.60
CA MET A 92 -7.41 -8.48 15.34
C MET A 92 -6.44 -9.60 14.99
N GLY A 93 -6.90 -10.58 14.23
CA GLY A 93 -6.10 -11.70 13.73
C GLY A 93 -5.07 -11.27 12.67
N ALA A 94 -4.14 -12.19 12.37
CA ALA A 94 -3.16 -12.00 11.31
C ALA A 94 -3.80 -12.27 9.94
N TRP A 95 -3.64 -11.33 9.01
CA TRP A 95 -4.19 -11.44 7.64
C TRP A 95 -3.17 -11.97 6.62
N LYS A 96 -1.93 -12.21 7.02
CA LYS A 96 -0.84 -12.70 6.14
C LYS A 96 -1.09 -14.05 5.49
N TYR A 97 -2.07 -14.80 5.98
CA TYR A 97 -2.45 -16.10 5.42
C TYR A 97 -3.54 -15.97 4.35
N GLU A 98 -4.24 -14.85 4.31
CA GLU A 98 -5.38 -14.58 3.42
C GLU A 98 -5.06 -13.48 2.41
N LEU A 99 -4.20 -12.52 2.77
CA LEU A 99 -3.83 -11.37 1.95
C LEU A 99 -2.34 -11.40 1.65
N ASN A 100 -1.98 -11.20 0.39
CA ASN A 100 -0.59 -10.99 -0.02
C ASN A 100 -0.12 -9.56 0.32
N THR A 101 1.18 -9.30 0.15
CA THR A 101 1.79 -8.00 0.47
C THR A 101 1.12 -6.83 -0.25
N LYS A 102 0.78 -6.99 -1.54
CA LYS A 102 0.11 -5.95 -2.33
C LYS A 102 -1.27 -5.63 -1.77
N GLU A 103 -2.05 -6.64 -1.46
CA GLU A 103 -3.40 -6.50 -0.90
C GLU A 103 -3.39 -5.82 0.47
N VAL A 104 -2.39 -6.13 1.32
CA VAL A 104 -2.21 -5.41 2.59
C VAL A 104 -1.88 -3.94 2.37
N LEU A 105 -1.03 -3.62 1.38
CA LEU A 105 -0.72 -2.23 1.03
C LEU A 105 -1.93 -1.50 0.46
N ASP A 106 -2.74 -2.17 -0.35
CA ASP A 106 -3.96 -1.61 -0.92
C ASP A 106 -4.99 -1.25 0.16
N VAL A 107 -5.25 -2.18 1.09
CA VAL A 107 -6.17 -1.92 2.19
C VAL A 107 -5.63 -0.85 3.14
N LEU A 108 -4.32 -0.80 3.37
CA LEU A 108 -3.70 0.27 4.14
C LEU A 108 -3.91 1.65 3.48
N ALA A 109 -3.74 1.74 2.16
CA ALA A 109 -4.00 2.96 1.41
C ALA A 109 -5.47 3.41 1.55
N TYR A 110 -6.42 2.47 1.51
CA TYR A 110 -7.82 2.79 1.78
C TYR A 110 -8.05 3.27 3.22
N VAL A 111 -7.45 2.62 4.23
CA VAL A 111 -7.53 3.04 5.64
C VAL A 111 -7.03 4.48 5.83
N ARG A 112 -6.00 4.91 5.08
CA ARG A 112 -5.51 6.29 5.11
C ARG A 112 -6.56 7.31 4.64
N THR A 113 -7.50 6.93 3.79
CA THR A 113 -8.58 7.82 3.37
C THR A 113 -9.55 8.19 4.51
N PHE A 114 -9.58 7.41 5.58
CA PHE A 114 -10.40 7.77 6.75
C PHE A 114 -9.88 9.02 7.47
N GLY A 115 -8.57 9.23 7.49
CA GLY A 115 -7.97 10.42 8.09
C GLY A 115 -8.32 11.71 7.34
N SER A 116 -8.27 11.69 6.00
CA SER A 116 -8.64 12.84 5.19
C SER A 116 -10.14 13.20 5.29
N ARG A 117 -11.00 12.19 5.36
CA ARG A 117 -12.45 12.39 5.55
C ARG A 117 -12.83 12.99 6.91
N SER A 118 -12.01 12.77 7.93
CA SER A 118 -12.24 13.34 9.27
C SER A 118 -11.83 14.81 9.36
N ALA A 119 -11.09 15.32 8.39
CA ALA A 119 -10.61 16.70 8.34
C ALA A 119 -11.53 17.63 7.54
N GLU A 120 -12.58 17.11 6.90
CA GLU A 120 -13.61 17.95 6.28
C GLU A 120 -14.60 18.45 7.34
N PRO A 121 -14.85 19.78 7.39
CA PRO A 121 -15.76 20.39 8.36
C PRO A 121 -17.22 20.04 8.12
#